data_86cb248ab1d4dee2044a2ae5e222425e
#
_entry.id   86cb248ab1d4dee2044a2ae5e222425e
#
_cell.length_a   1.000
_cell.length_b   1.000
_cell.length_c   1.000
_cell.angle_alpha   90.00
_cell.angle_beta   90.00
_cell.angle_gamma   90.00
#
_symmetry.space_group_name_H-M   'P 1'
#
loop_
_entity.id
_entity.type
_entity.pdbx_description
1 polymer ?
#
loop_
_entity_poly.entity_id
_entity_poly.type
_entity_poly.pdbx_seq_one_letter_code
_entity_poly.pdbx_strand_id
1 'polypeptide(L)'
;DTKKDGVRYIAKMDEPKYKLLDGKIPEVNVDIIDNDPSDDDATWTKITIIGYNDDDRTKFTHAQLKDYIMWFTKMGSIEKEFGINKNASTILKLRGVDRPENQGFETLRFGHFFPKETATISELLDTYMANAPKYHCKKWIFEGTLDNSPEVRYQAVFYLEGNRIKYDYNEMLKRSGYSAPKGAYTVQERYGLWLCKDYMPIQRKNEWITKKGSEYTKFHAFINCQELKLTANRGSIENTPSEVLKDIRSAVQKIYEKILESDEWFDVTYLEDEADAYNTREKEDKDYAKRIALVNKAKIATYKGLHLVEPQKEQGVFSLYMQIAQKEPDLFPFTIIDFDTHSGIDVIVKENNPSLPLSRDNLFYVEFKFLLERNFNHSFTHLKNIICWDIKLSNNEEISDVSKAKRVLKIIPPETEEDYTRYFLDDARDGIKIEIFVLKTYLKEKLGIDFTPRTINDCF
;
A
#
# COMPACT_ATOMS: atom_id res chain seq x y z
N ASP A 1 1.25 14.01 46.77
CA ASP A 1 0.16 14.23 47.70
C ASP A 1 -0.54 12.88 47.94
N THR A 2 -0.54 12.38 49.14
CA THR A 2 -1.16 11.09 49.48
C THR A 2 -1.86 11.19 50.84
N LYS A 3 -3.00 10.50 50.97
CA LYS A 3 -3.75 10.37 52.20
C LYS A 3 -3.85 8.91 52.60
N LYS A 4 -3.54 8.62 53.86
CA LYS A 4 -3.63 7.27 54.44
C LYS A 4 -3.97 7.40 55.92
N ASP A 5 -4.94 6.64 56.38
CA ASP A 5 -5.32 6.55 57.79
C ASP A 5 -5.60 7.95 58.42
N GLY A 6 -6.28 8.87 57.72
CA GLY A 6 -6.60 10.20 58.15
C GLY A 6 -5.47 11.23 58.04
N VAL A 7 -4.23 10.79 57.80
CA VAL A 7 -3.07 11.67 57.66
C VAL A 7 -2.77 11.95 56.18
N ARG A 8 -2.58 13.21 55.83
CA ARG A 8 -2.19 13.63 54.50
C ARG A 8 -0.76 14.11 54.41
N TYR A 9 -0.02 13.59 53.47
CA TYR A 9 1.38 13.93 53.21
C TYR A 9 1.48 14.61 51.84
N ILE A 10 2.01 15.84 51.83
CA ILE A 10 2.25 16.60 50.61
C ILE A 10 3.75 16.65 50.38
N ALA A 11 4.24 15.85 49.44
CA ALA A 11 5.63 15.85 49.05
C ALA A 11 5.84 16.72 47.82
N LYS A 12 6.77 17.68 47.86
CA LYS A 12 7.08 18.58 46.78
C LYS A 12 8.56 18.49 46.41
N MET A 13 8.83 18.36 45.14
CA MET A 13 10.17 18.31 44.57
C MET A 13 10.27 19.35 43.46
N ASP A 14 11.03 20.41 43.68
CA ASP A 14 11.20 21.51 42.73
C ASP A 14 12.43 21.26 41.82
N GLU A 15 12.21 21.42 40.52
CA GLU A 15 13.22 21.34 39.45
C GLU A 15 14.14 20.12 39.50
N PRO A 16 13.63 18.88 39.66
CA PRO A 16 14.50 17.71 39.88
C PRO A 16 15.44 17.46 38.70
N LYS A 17 15.04 17.74 37.48
CA LYS A 17 15.86 17.59 36.27
C LYS A 17 17.11 18.46 36.32
N TYR A 18 16.97 19.74 36.65
CA TYR A 18 18.09 20.67 36.69
C TYR A 18 19.04 20.36 37.82
N LYS A 19 18.51 19.99 39.01
CA LYS A 19 19.36 19.57 40.16
C LYS A 19 20.21 18.33 39.83
N LEU A 20 19.61 17.34 39.15
CA LEU A 20 20.34 16.14 38.72
C LEU A 20 21.40 16.46 37.64
N LEU A 21 21.13 17.37 36.70
CA LEU A 21 22.10 17.83 35.71
C LEU A 21 23.28 18.55 36.35
N ASP A 22 23.04 19.28 37.43
CA ASP A 22 24.08 19.94 38.28
C ASP A 22 24.79 18.96 39.22
N GLY A 23 24.53 17.67 39.15
CA GLY A 23 25.10 16.66 40.05
C GLY A 23 24.57 16.73 41.47
N LYS A 24 23.46 17.41 41.74
CA LYS A 24 22.83 17.53 43.05
C LYS A 24 21.68 16.51 43.16
N ILE A 25 21.51 15.96 44.37
CA ILE A 25 20.34 15.12 44.68
C ILE A 25 19.15 16.06 44.95
N PRO A 26 18.00 15.87 44.23
CA PRO A 26 16.80 16.65 44.49
C PRO A 26 16.29 16.39 45.93
N GLU A 27 16.03 17.45 46.66
CA GLU A 27 15.42 17.36 47.99
C GLU A 27 13.89 17.30 47.85
N VAL A 28 13.28 16.52 48.75
CA VAL A 28 11.83 16.39 48.86
C VAL A 28 11.41 17.02 50.18
N ASN A 29 10.64 18.14 50.07
CA ASN A 29 10.01 18.72 51.23
C ASN A 29 8.66 18.03 51.43
N VAL A 30 8.37 17.62 52.67
CA VAL A 30 7.16 16.91 53.04
C VAL A 30 6.41 17.71 54.12
N ASP A 31 5.21 18.13 53.75
CA ASP A 31 4.25 18.73 54.71
C ASP A 31 3.30 17.63 55.18
N ILE A 32 3.04 17.57 56.50
CA ILE A 32 2.14 16.60 57.11
C ILE A 32 0.94 17.34 57.66
N ILE A 33 -0.26 16.91 57.29
CA ILE A 33 -1.49 17.42 57.78
C ILE A 33 -2.24 16.29 58.48
N ASP A 34 -2.27 16.39 59.81
CA ASP A 34 -3.02 15.46 60.66
C ASP A 34 -4.52 15.80 60.65
N ASN A 35 -5.36 14.77 60.66
CA ASN A 35 -6.83 14.93 60.67
C ASN A 35 -7.39 15.76 59.50
N ASP A 36 -6.91 15.51 58.30
CA ASP A 36 -7.48 16.15 57.09
C ASP A 36 -8.97 15.76 56.90
N PRO A 37 -9.90 16.71 57.02
CA PRO A 37 -11.33 16.44 56.99
C PRO A 37 -11.84 16.12 55.56
N SER A 38 -10.99 16.21 54.56
CA SER A 38 -11.37 15.93 53.17
C SER A 38 -11.51 14.43 52.98
N ASP A 39 -12.73 13.90 52.89
CA ASP A 39 -13.05 12.50 52.61
C ASP A 39 -12.53 11.51 53.69
N ASP A 40 -13.23 11.42 54.82
CA ASP A 40 -12.75 10.84 56.08
C ASP A 40 -12.16 9.44 56.02
N ASP A 41 -12.57 8.58 55.08
CA ASP A 41 -12.08 7.16 54.99
C ASP A 41 -11.29 6.84 53.73
N ALA A 42 -11.11 7.79 52.81
CA ALA A 42 -10.49 7.49 51.52
C ALA A 42 -8.93 7.50 51.60
N THR A 43 -8.32 6.37 51.23
CA THR A 43 -6.88 6.30 50.93
C THR A 43 -6.66 6.63 49.46
N TRP A 44 -5.83 7.63 49.17
CA TRP A 44 -5.52 8.04 47.81
C TRP A 44 -4.12 8.60 47.66
N THR A 45 -3.62 8.60 46.43
CA THR A 45 -2.38 9.27 46.02
C THR A 45 -2.62 10.10 44.79
N LYS A 46 -2.21 11.37 44.83
CA LYS A 46 -2.25 12.27 43.65
C LYS A 46 -0.82 12.67 43.29
N ILE A 47 -0.43 12.35 42.06
CA ILE A 47 0.85 12.76 41.47
C ILE A 47 0.57 13.87 40.47
N THR A 48 1.22 15.03 40.65
CA THR A 48 1.13 16.18 39.74
C THR A 48 2.52 16.44 39.17
N ILE A 49 2.66 16.45 37.86
CA ILE A 49 3.91 16.74 37.15
C ILE A 49 3.69 18.01 36.34
N ILE A 50 4.54 19.03 36.56
CA ILE A 50 4.47 20.34 35.88
C ILE A 50 5.75 20.52 35.08
N GLY A 51 5.69 21.14 33.89
CA GLY A 51 6.85 21.43 33.04
C GLY A 51 7.50 20.20 32.41
N TYR A 52 6.77 19.08 32.34
CA TYR A 52 7.29 17.86 31.71
C TYR A 52 7.48 18.06 30.20
N ASN A 53 8.64 17.66 29.69
CA ASN A 53 8.96 17.71 28.25
C ASN A 53 8.78 19.11 27.63
N ASP A 54 9.27 20.13 28.34
CA ASP A 54 9.21 21.55 27.97
C ASP A 54 7.77 22.03 27.68
N ASP A 55 6.81 21.55 28.45
CA ASP A 55 5.36 21.79 28.33
C ASP A 55 4.75 21.33 27.00
N ASP A 56 5.44 20.48 26.24
CA ASP A 56 4.87 19.88 25.03
C ASP A 56 3.74 18.88 25.37
N ARG A 57 2.53 19.38 25.37
CA ARG A 57 1.30 18.60 25.66
C ARG A 57 0.84 17.75 24.49
N THR A 58 1.44 17.89 23.30
CA THR A 58 0.98 17.21 22.09
C THR A 58 1.11 15.69 22.14
N LYS A 59 1.94 15.16 23.05
CA LYS A 59 2.12 13.71 23.31
C LYS A 59 1.13 13.15 24.34
N PHE A 60 0.29 13.98 24.93
CA PHE A 60 -0.67 13.59 25.98
C PHE A 60 -2.11 13.70 25.51
N THR A 61 -2.33 13.58 24.20
CA THR A 61 -3.68 13.50 23.64
C THR A 61 -4.39 12.25 24.17
N HIS A 62 -5.71 12.31 24.22
CA HIS A 62 -6.50 11.20 24.76
C HIS A 62 -6.24 9.89 24.01
N ALA A 63 -6.24 9.93 22.67
CA ALA A 63 -5.99 8.76 21.84
C ALA A 63 -4.60 8.15 22.06
N GLN A 64 -3.54 8.98 22.15
CA GLN A 64 -2.18 8.50 22.42
C GLN A 64 -2.02 7.88 23.80
N LEU A 65 -2.59 8.52 24.84
CA LEU A 65 -2.54 7.98 26.19
C LEU A 65 -3.30 6.66 26.29
N LYS A 66 -4.50 6.59 25.71
CA LYS A 66 -5.31 5.38 25.66
C LYS A 66 -4.54 4.23 24.98
N ASP A 67 -3.97 4.51 23.79
CA ASP A 67 -3.17 3.54 23.06
C ASP A 67 -1.97 3.04 23.90
N TYR A 68 -1.20 3.97 24.47
CA TYR A 68 -0.05 3.59 25.30
C TYR A 68 -0.45 2.73 26.50
N ILE A 69 -1.51 3.12 27.21
CA ILE A 69 -2.02 2.41 28.39
C ILE A 69 -2.47 0.99 28.00
N MET A 70 -3.23 0.88 26.91
CA MET A 70 -3.84 -0.39 26.51
C MET A 70 -2.88 -1.32 25.76
N TRP A 71 -1.74 -0.82 25.29
CA TRP A 71 -0.73 -1.65 24.64
C TRP A 71 0.46 -1.99 25.55
N PHE A 72 0.95 -1.03 26.32
CA PHE A 72 2.28 -1.14 26.94
C PHE A 72 2.28 -1.10 28.47
N THR A 73 1.11 -1.10 29.09
CA THR A 73 1.03 -1.13 30.55
C THR A 73 0.25 -2.33 31.05
N LYS A 74 0.31 -2.58 32.35
CA LYS A 74 -0.44 -3.65 33.00
C LYS A 74 -1.93 -3.54 32.78
N MET A 75 -2.47 -2.33 32.59
CA MET A 75 -3.89 -2.12 32.30
C MET A 75 -4.34 -2.82 31.00
N GLY A 76 -3.49 -2.83 29.98
CA GLY A 76 -3.72 -3.53 28.71
C GLY A 76 -3.11 -4.92 28.63
N SER A 77 -2.91 -5.59 29.75
CA SER A 77 -2.33 -6.94 29.83
C SER A 77 -3.20 -7.99 29.14
N ILE A 78 -2.54 -8.99 28.52
CA ILE A 78 -3.21 -10.13 27.87
C ILE A 78 -3.64 -11.22 28.87
N GLU A 79 -3.48 -11.03 30.17
CA GLU A 79 -3.82 -12.01 31.22
C GLU A 79 -5.24 -12.55 31.10
N LYS A 80 -6.17 -11.68 30.73
CA LYS A 80 -7.58 -12.02 30.61
C LYS A 80 -7.84 -13.17 29.63
N GLU A 81 -7.03 -13.26 28.56
CA GLU A 81 -7.17 -14.32 27.56
C GLU A 81 -6.84 -15.70 28.11
N PHE A 82 -6.09 -15.77 29.20
CA PHE A 82 -5.72 -17.01 29.90
C PHE A 82 -6.53 -17.25 31.19
N GLY A 83 -7.65 -16.54 31.37
CA GLY A 83 -8.49 -16.70 32.56
C GLY A 83 -7.89 -16.12 33.85
N ILE A 84 -6.84 -15.32 33.76
CA ILE A 84 -6.17 -14.71 34.92
C ILE A 84 -6.90 -13.39 35.24
N ASN A 85 -7.70 -13.37 36.32
CA ASN A 85 -8.58 -12.28 36.66
C ASN A 85 -8.16 -11.44 37.89
N LYS A 86 -6.91 -11.56 38.34
CA LYS A 86 -6.45 -10.87 39.58
C LYS A 86 -6.67 -9.35 39.57
N ASN A 87 -6.63 -8.73 38.40
CA ASN A 87 -6.77 -7.27 38.23
C ASN A 87 -8.09 -6.88 37.50
N ALA A 88 -9.04 -7.78 37.38
CA ALA A 88 -10.27 -7.55 36.60
C ALA A 88 -11.14 -6.41 37.17
N SER A 89 -11.04 -6.12 38.46
CA SER A 89 -11.75 -5.03 39.12
C SER A 89 -11.06 -3.66 38.96
N THR A 90 -9.85 -3.61 38.42
CA THR A 90 -9.14 -2.35 38.21
C THR A 90 -9.83 -1.50 37.14
N ILE A 91 -10.14 -0.28 37.48
CA ILE A 91 -10.76 0.71 36.61
C ILE A 91 -9.82 1.91 36.51
N LEU A 92 -9.57 2.36 35.28
CA LEU A 92 -8.82 3.56 34.99
C LEU A 92 -9.74 4.59 34.35
N LYS A 93 -9.77 5.82 34.88
CA LYS A 93 -10.45 6.96 34.28
C LYS A 93 -9.44 7.85 33.58
N LEU A 94 -9.57 7.98 32.27
CA LEU A 94 -8.65 8.73 31.41
C LEU A 94 -9.31 9.96 30.82
N ARG A 95 -8.58 11.08 30.83
CA ARG A 95 -8.89 12.27 30.03
C ARG A 95 -7.58 12.87 29.53
N GLY A 96 -7.38 12.92 28.22
CA GLY A 96 -6.24 13.55 27.58
C GLY A 96 -6.31 15.09 27.64
N VAL A 97 -5.18 15.75 27.48
CA VAL A 97 -5.06 17.21 27.55
C VAL A 97 -5.77 17.93 26.41
N ASP A 98 -6.09 17.22 25.34
CA ASP A 98 -6.85 17.68 24.17
C ASP A 98 -8.37 17.64 24.38
N ARG A 99 -8.86 16.99 25.47
CA ARG A 99 -10.28 16.92 25.80
C ARG A 99 -10.65 17.98 26.81
N PRO A 100 -11.67 18.84 26.52
CA PRO A 100 -12.17 19.83 27.45
C PRO A 100 -12.84 19.17 28.65
N GLU A 101 -12.96 19.92 29.75
CA GLU A 101 -13.48 19.37 31.01
C GLU A 101 -14.92 18.85 30.92
N ASN A 102 -15.74 19.45 30.10
CA ASN A 102 -17.12 19.03 29.88
C ASN A 102 -17.28 17.67 29.18
N GLN A 103 -16.25 17.14 28.57
CA GLN A 103 -16.28 15.77 27.98
C GLN A 103 -16.08 14.67 29.03
N GLY A 104 -15.66 15.01 30.26
CA GLY A 104 -15.47 14.04 31.32
C GLY A 104 -14.33 13.04 31.09
N PHE A 105 -14.37 11.99 31.89
CA PHE A 105 -13.37 10.88 31.78
C PHE A 105 -13.94 9.69 31.06
N GLU A 106 -13.13 9.08 30.18
CA GLU A 106 -13.40 7.75 29.64
C GLU A 106 -12.98 6.69 30.65
N THR A 107 -13.82 5.69 30.87
CA THR A 107 -13.52 4.58 31.75
C THR A 107 -12.88 3.45 30.95
N LEU A 108 -11.60 3.16 31.21
CA LEU A 108 -10.89 2.01 30.66
C LEU A 108 -10.96 0.84 31.65
N ARG A 109 -11.21 -0.35 31.13
CA ARG A 109 -11.24 -1.58 31.90
C ARG A 109 -9.99 -2.39 31.66
N PHE A 110 -9.60 -3.20 32.64
CA PHE A 110 -8.45 -4.09 32.57
C PHE A 110 -8.59 -5.11 31.42
N GLY A 111 -7.50 -5.34 30.72
CA GLY A 111 -7.33 -6.31 29.65
C GLY A 111 -7.08 -5.65 28.29
N HIS A 112 -6.28 -6.31 27.46
CA HIS A 112 -5.97 -5.85 26.12
C HIS A 112 -7.23 -5.79 25.24
N PHE A 113 -7.26 -4.87 24.28
CA PHE A 113 -8.34 -4.79 23.33
C PHE A 113 -8.15 -5.80 22.21
N PHE A 114 -9.00 -6.80 22.20
CA PHE A 114 -9.12 -7.74 21.11
C PHE A 114 -10.51 -7.66 20.48
N PRO A 115 -10.62 -7.85 19.17
CA PRO A 115 -11.91 -7.93 18.50
C PRO A 115 -12.64 -9.23 18.90
N LYS A 116 -13.92 -9.27 18.63
CA LYS A 116 -14.69 -10.51 18.73
C LYS A 116 -14.42 -11.37 17.50
N GLU A 117 -14.39 -12.69 17.69
CA GLU A 117 -14.37 -13.62 16.57
C GLU A 117 -15.59 -13.41 15.69
N THR A 118 -15.38 -13.55 14.39
CA THR A 118 -16.45 -13.38 13.40
C THR A 118 -17.24 -14.67 13.22
N ALA A 119 -18.40 -14.53 12.64
CA ALA A 119 -19.28 -15.59 12.24
C ALA A 119 -18.66 -16.54 11.19
N THR A 120 -19.46 -17.43 10.66
CA THR A 120 -19.03 -18.39 9.63
C THR A 120 -18.65 -17.69 8.32
N ILE A 121 -17.86 -18.38 7.50
CA ILE A 121 -17.47 -17.91 6.16
C ILE A 121 -18.70 -17.59 5.31
N SER A 122 -19.73 -18.44 5.34
CA SER A 122 -20.95 -18.21 4.59
C SER A 122 -21.60 -16.88 4.95
N GLU A 123 -21.73 -16.57 6.24
CA GLU A 123 -22.28 -15.28 6.69
C GLU A 123 -21.41 -14.08 6.31
N LEU A 124 -20.08 -14.25 6.30
CA LEU A 124 -19.17 -13.21 5.85
C LEU A 124 -19.29 -12.93 4.36
N LEU A 125 -19.39 -13.97 3.51
CA LEU A 125 -19.57 -13.84 2.07
C LEU A 125 -20.93 -13.22 1.74
N ASP A 126 -22.00 -13.70 2.39
CA ASP A 126 -23.36 -13.19 2.18
C ASP A 126 -23.48 -11.70 2.56
N THR A 127 -22.76 -11.28 3.62
CA THR A 127 -22.83 -9.90 4.12
C THR A 127 -21.89 -8.94 3.39
N TYR A 128 -20.66 -9.37 3.10
CA TYR A 128 -19.58 -8.47 2.67
C TYR A 128 -19.01 -8.78 1.29
N MET A 129 -19.36 -9.91 0.67
CA MET A 129 -18.89 -10.34 -0.65
C MET A 129 -17.34 -10.20 -0.78
N ALA A 130 -16.87 -9.49 -1.78
CA ALA A 130 -15.44 -9.23 -2.00
C ALA A 130 -14.70 -8.51 -0.85
N ASN A 131 -15.42 -8.00 0.14
CA ASN A 131 -14.82 -7.42 1.34
C ASN A 131 -14.77 -8.39 2.53
N ALA A 132 -15.31 -9.60 2.40
CA ALA A 132 -15.35 -10.61 3.47
C ALA A 132 -14.01 -10.83 4.18
N PRO A 133 -12.86 -10.94 3.49
CA PRO A 133 -11.55 -11.10 4.16
C PRO A 133 -11.21 -9.96 5.12
N LYS A 134 -11.70 -8.75 4.86
CA LYS A 134 -11.43 -7.58 5.69
C LYS A 134 -12.16 -7.61 7.03
N TYR A 135 -13.21 -8.42 7.14
CA TYR A 135 -14.05 -8.58 8.34
C TYR A 135 -13.87 -9.93 9.03
N HIS A 136 -12.91 -10.75 8.58
CA HIS A 136 -12.60 -12.02 9.21
C HIS A 136 -11.80 -11.81 10.50
N CYS A 137 -12.15 -12.56 11.55
CA CYS A 137 -11.41 -12.60 12.81
C CYS A 137 -11.51 -13.96 13.48
N LYS A 138 -10.36 -14.57 13.73
CA LYS A 138 -10.25 -15.85 14.47
C LYS A 138 -9.17 -15.77 15.52
N LYS A 139 -9.35 -16.56 16.59
CA LYS A 139 -8.46 -16.60 17.74
C LYS A 139 -7.98 -18.01 18.03
N TRP A 140 -6.71 -18.13 18.41
CA TRP A 140 -6.12 -19.34 18.98
C TRP A 140 -5.41 -18.99 20.29
N ILE A 141 -5.52 -19.91 21.27
CA ILE A 141 -4.79 -19.83 22.53
C ILE A 141 -3.93 -21.10 22.64
N PHE A 142 -2.67 -20.90 22.97
CA PHE A 142 -1.70 -21.97 23.18
C PHE A 142 -1.04 -21.83 24.53
N GLU A 143 -0.86 -22.95 25.21
CA GLU A 143 -0.07 -23.05 26.43
C GLU A 143 0.86 -24.26 26.34
N GLY A 144 2.06 -24.13 26.84
CA GLY A 144 3.03 -25.21 26.79
C GLY A 144 4.31 -24.91 27.52
N THR A 145 5.27 -25.79 27.35
CA THR A 145 6.63 -25.69 27.87
C THR A 145 7.63 -25.65 26.71
N LEU A 146 8.80 -25.07 26.94
CA LEU A 146 9.87 -25.06 25.95
C LEU A 146 10.50 -26.46 25.78
N ASP A 147 10.90 -26.82 24.56
CA ASP A 147 11.39 -28.16 24.25
C ASP A 147 12.68 -28.54 25.01
N ASN A 148 13.65 -27.61 25.04
CA ASN A 148 14.94 -27.84 25.70
C ASN A 148 14.94 -27.37 27.15
N SER A 149 13.88 -26.72 27.61
CA SER A 149 13.68 -26.22 28.99
C SER A 149 12.26 -26.51 29.43
N PRO A 150 11.91 -27.79 29.74
CA PRO A 150 10.54 -28.19 30.05
C PRO A 150 9.96 -27.54 31.33
N GLU A 151 10.80 -26.99 32.19
CA GLU A 151 10.39 -26.21 33.36
C GLU A 151 9.90 -24.81 33.00
N VAL A 152 10.25 -24.30 31.81
CA VAL A 152 9.88 -22.96 31.33
C VAL A 152 8.55 -23.03 30.57
N ARG A 153 7.55 -22.35 31.11
CA ARG A 153 6.21 -22.27 30.51
C ARG A 153 6.07 -21.04 29.63
N TYR A 154 5.29 -21.20 28.57
CA TYR A 154 4.81 -20.10 27.77
C TYR A 154 3.29 -20.13 27.60
N GLN A 155 2.69 -18.98 27.37
CA GLN A 155 1.30 -18.80 27.00
C GLN A 155 1.23 -17.87 25.79
N ALA A 156 0.49 -18.21 24.78
CA ALA A 156 0.39 -17.44 23.55
C ALA A 156 -1.05 -17.26 23.09
N VAL A 157 -1.37 -16.09 22.61
CA VAL A 157 -2.63 -15.76 21.97
C VAL A 157 -2.37 -15.20 20.59
N PHE A 158 -3.03 -15.74 19.58
CA PHE A 158 -2.93 -15.32 18.19
C PHE A 158 -4.32 -14.97 17.69
N TYR A 159 -4.49 -13.75 17.23
CA TYR A 159 -5.65 -13.31 16.46
C TYR A 159 -5.22 -13.14 15.01
N LEU A 160 -6.02 -13.67 14.11
CA LEU A 160 -5.96 -13.45 12.68
C LEU A 160 -7.07 -12.46 12.33
N GLU A 161 -6.69 -11.24 11.92
CA GLU A 161 -7.63 -10.13 11.80
C GLU A 161 -7.58 -9.49 10.41
N GLY A 162 -8.74 -9.36 9.79
CA GLY A 162 -8.92 -8.54 8.61
C GLY A 162 -8.70 -7.04 8.92
N ASN A 163 -8.24 -6.30 7.92
CA ASN A 163 -7.89 -4.89 8.13
C ASN A 163 -9.06 -4.02 8.58
N ARG A 164 -10.30 -4.30 8.16
CA ARG A 164 -11.46 -3.52 8.59
C ARG A 164 -11.70 -3.66 10.08
N ILE A 165 -11.61 -4.88 10.59
CA ILE A 165 -11.74 -5.14 12.03
C ILE A 165 -10.70 -4.36 12.82
N LYS A 166 -9.43 -4.37 12.39
CA LYS A 166 -8.38 -3.57 13.05
C LYS A 166 -8.73 -2.10 13.15
N TYR A 167 -9.23 -1.52 12.07
CA TYR A 167 -9.61 -0.11 12.03
C TYR A 167 -10.85 0.22 12.88
N ASP A 168 -11.73 -0.74 13.14
CA ASP A 168 -12.95 -0.49 13.88
C ASP A 168 -12.70 -0.35 15.40
N TYR A 169 -11.69 -1.04 15.94
CA TYR A 169 -11.37 -0.93 17.36
C TYR A 169 -10.10 -0.13 17.67
N ASN A 170 -9.21 0.09 16.70
CA ASN A 170 -7.95 0.81 16.87
C ASN A 170 -7.95 2.13 16.11
N GLU A 171 -8.34 3.20 16.80
CA GLU A 171 -8.41 4.56 16.26
C GLU A 171 -7.05 5.17 15.89
N MET A 172 -5.94 4.60 16.42
CA MET A 172 -4.58 5.07 16.11
C MET A 172 -4.03 4.53 14.79
N LEU A 173 -4.77 3.70 14.06
CA LEU A 173 -4.32 3.21 12.77
C LEU A 173 -4.55 4.22 11.65
N LYS A 174 -3.48 4.52 10.91
CA LYS A 174 -3.55 5.31 9.66
C LYS A 174 -4.28 4.52 8.59
N ARG A 175 -5.28 5.12 7.97
CA ARG A 175 -6.00 4.59 6.81
C ARG A 175 -6.25 5.66 5.77
N SER A 176 -6.27 5.27 4.50
CA SER A 176 -6.55 6.20 3.40
C SER A 176 -7.94 6.85 3.53
N GLY A 177 -8.03 8.14 3.28
CA GLY A 177 -9.29 8.90 3.33
C GLY A 177 -9.78 9.30 4.72
N TYR A 178 -8.99 9.03 5.79
CA TYR A 178 -9.35 9.42 7.16
C TYR A 178 -8.24 10.21 7.83
N SER A 179 -8.62 11.24 8.59
CA SER A 179 -7.70 11.97 9.45
C SER A 179 -7.40 11.13 10.69
N ALA A 180 -6.16 10.71 10.84
CA ALA A 180 -5.71 9.94 11.99
C ALA A 180 -5.22 10.87 13.10
N PRO A 181 -5.33 10.47 14.39
CA PRO A 181 -4.78 11.23 15.50
C PRO A 181 -3.27 11.47 15.36
N LYS A 182 -2.75 12.53 16.01
CA LYS A 182 -1.29 12.74 16.07
C LYS A 182 -0.62 11.53 16.73
N GLY A 183 0.49 11.06 16.15
CA GLY A 183 1.19 9.86 16.62
C GLY A 183 0.60 8.53 16.11
N ALA A 184 -0.38 8.59 15.21
CA ALA A 184 -0.94 7.41 14.57
C ALA A 184 0.12 6.64 13.75
N TYR A 185 -0.06 5.34 13.65
CA TYR A 185 0.87 4.40 13.04
C TYR A 185 0.14 3.51 12.01
N THR A 186 0.93 2.82 11.21
CA THR A 186 0.43 1.83 10.24
C THR A 186 0.24 0.46 10.88
N VAL A 187 -0.50 -0.44 10.21
CA VAL A 187 -0.61 -1.85 10.62
C VAL A 187 0.77 -2.49 10.73
N GLN A 188 1.68 -2.20 9.79
CA GLN A 188 3.05 -2.73 9.80
C GLN A 188 3.87 -2.29 11.03
N GLU A 189 3.60 -1.12 11.58
CA GLU A 189 4.31 -0.59 12.75
C GLU A 189 3.81 -1.16 14.08
N ARG A 190 2.60 -1.73 14.14
CA ARG A 190 2.03 -2.17 15.41
C ARG A 190 1.70 -3.67 15.46
N TYR A 191 1.18 -4.25 14.39
CA TYR A 191 0.73 -5.64 14.35
C TYR A 191 1.85 -6.64 14.08
N GLY A 192 1.56 -7.91 14.25
CA GLY A 192 2.49 -9.02 14.19
C GLY A 192 2.65 -9.70 15.55
N LEU A 193 3.81 -10.30 15.76
CA LEU A 193 4.14 -11.04 16.99
C LEU A 193 4.88 -10.16 17.99
N TRP A 194 4.36 -10.10 19.21
CA TRP A 194 4.99 -9.47 20.37
C TRP A 194 5.44 -10.52 21.38
N LEU A 195 6.69 -10.43 21.83
CA LEU A 195 7.17 -11.13 22.99
C LEU A 195 6.78 -10.35 24.24
N CYS A 196 6.20 -11.05 25.21
CA CYS A 196 5.66 -10.47 26.44
C CYS A 196 6.35 -11.04 27.67
N LYS A 197 6.53 -10.19 28.67
CA LYS A 197 6.86 -10.55 30.04
C LYS A 197 5.83 -9.93 30.97
N ASP A 198 5.42 -10.66 32.01
CA ASP A 198 4.32 -10.24 32.89
C ASP A 198 3.03 -9.91 32.13
N TYR A 199 2.83 -10.59 30.97
CA TYR A 199 1.73 -10.43 30.03
C TYR A 199 1.64 -9.05 29.37
N MET A 200 2.72 -8.28 29.39
CA MET A 200 2.85 -6.99 28.70
C MET A 200 3.80 -7.15 27.51
N PRO A 201 3.47 -6.59 26.34
CA PRO A 201 4.32 -6.64 25.17
C PRO A 201 5.60 -5.81 25.39
N ILE A 202 6.75 -6.38 25.03
CA ILE A 202 8.07 -5.76 25.17
C ILE A 202 8.69 -5.51 23.80
N GLN A 203 8.79 -6.54 22.96
CA GLN A 203 9.50 -6.45 21.68
C GLN A 203 8.82 -7.29 20.60
N ARG A 204 8.76 -6.76 19.38
CA ARG A 204 8.23 -7.49 18.21
C ARG A 204 9.28 -8.44 17.63
N LYS A 205 8.81 -9.60 17.14
CA LYS A 205 9.61 -10.62 16.45
C LYS A 205 8.86 -11.16 15.23
N ASN A 206 8.49 -10.27 14.33
CA ASN A 206 7.69 -10.58 13.16
C ASN A 206 8.36 -11.58 12.21
N GLU A 207 9.70 -11.56 12.15
CA GLU A 207 10.51 -12.50 11.39
C GLU A 207 10.35 -13.97 11.82
N TRP A 208 9.72 -14.23 12.94
CA TRP A 208 9.45 -15.61 13.42
C TRP A 208 8.16 -16.19 12.87
N ILE A 209 7.24 -15.34 12.38
CA ILE A 209 5.92 -15.71 11.83
C ILE A 209 5.72 -15.21 10.40
N THR A 210 6.80 -14.94 9.67
CA THR A 210 6.74 -14.46 8.30
C THR A 210 7.34 -15.50 7.36
N LYS A 211 6.54 -16.02 6.43
CA LYS A 211 7.01 -16.81 5.31
C LYS A 211 7.16 -15.97 4.04
N LYS A 212 6.27 -14.99 3.83
CA LYS A 212 6.26 -14.16 2.62
C LYS A 212 5.83 -12.71 2.89
N GLY A 213 6.64 -11.77 2.48
CA GLY A 213 6.30 -10.34 2.48
C GLY A 213 5.87 -9.81 3.85
N SER A 214 4.74 -9.14 3.91
CA SER A 214 4.15 -8.54 5.12
C SER A 214 3.04 -9.38 5.76
N GLU A 215 3.03 -10.69 5.54
CA GLU A 215 2.00 -11.62 6.04
C GLU A 215 1.78 -11.53 7.54
N TYR A 216 2.85 -11.24 8.31
CA TYR A 216 2.75 -11.00 9.75
C TYR A 216 1.72 -9.92 10.13
N THR A 217 1.38 -9.02 9.23
CA THR A 217 0.40 -7.96 9.50
C THR A 217 -1.04 -8.49 9.65
N LYS A 218 -1.30 -9.70 9.19
CA LYS A 218 -2.58 -10.38 9.41
C LYS A 218 -2.77 -10.75 10.89
N PHE A 219 -1.68 -10.89 11.63
CA PHE A 219 -1.67 -11.35 13.02
C PHE A 219 -1.64 -10.18 14.01
N HIS A 220 -2.38 -10.37 15.09
CA HIS A 220 -2.30 -9.63 16.33
C HIS A 220 -1.97 -10.65 17.41
N ALA A 221 -0.68 -10.90 17.63
CA ALA A 221 -0.20 -12.06 18.34
C ALA A 221 0.75 -11.71 19.47
N PHE A 222 0.63 -12.43 20.57
CA PHE A 222 1.45 -12.27 21.76
C PHE A 222 1.88 -13.63 22.30
N ILE A 223 3.14 -13.74 22.70
CA ILE A 223 3.65 -14.87 23.48
C ILE A 223 4.29 -14.38 24.77
N ASN A 224 3.78 -14.83 25.90
CA ASN A 224 4.30 -14.52 27.22
C ASN A 224 5.21 -15.63 27.72
N CYS A 225 6.44 -15.25 28.13
CA CYS A 225 7.38 -16.14 28.78
C CYS A 225 8.11 -15.39 29.91
N GLN A 226 8.07 -15.97 31.12
CA GLN A 226 8.67 -15.32 32.30
C GLN A 226 10.19 -15.38 32.31
N GLU A 227 10.83 -16.27 31.54
CA GLU A 227 12.27 -16.37 31.43
C GLU A 227 12.93 -15.30 30.55
N LEU A 228 12.14 -14.44 29.86
CA LEU A 228 12.70 -13.27 29.20
C LEU A 228 13.41 -12.36 30.20
N LYS A 229 14.64 -11.98 29.88
CA LYS A 229 15.43 -11.03 30.68
C LYS A 229 15.44 -9.67 30.00
N LEU A 230 14.86 -8.69 30.68
CA LEU A 230 14.69 -7.35 30.14
C LEU A 230 15.89 -6.46 30.42
N THR A 231 16.09 -5.46 29.56
CA THR A 231 16.98 -4.33 29.85
C THR A 231 16.43 -3.50 31.02
N ALA A 232 17.29 -2.69 31.67
CA ALA A 232 16.93 -1.90 32.85
C ALA A 232 15.69 -0.99 32.63
N ASN A 233 15.51 -0.46 31.40
CA ASN A 233 14.36 0.35 31.02
C ASN A 233 13.14 -0.48 30.56
N ARG A 234 13.21 -1.82 30.66
CA ARG A 234 12.18 -2.78 30.23
C ARG A 234 11.79 -2.68 28.74
N GLY A 235 12.58 -2.00 27.91
CA GLY A 235 12.26 -1.75 26.49
C GLY A 235 12.77 -2.82 25.52
N SER A 236 13.59 -3.78 25.97
CA SER A 236 14.21 -4.81 25.14
C SER A 236 14.42 -6.12 25.92
N ILE A 237 14.52 -7.21 25.17
CA ILE A 237 14.80 -8.58 25.67
C ILE A 237 16.27 -8.99 25.49
N GLU A 238 17.15 -8.07 25.16
CA GLU A 238 18.56 -8.36 24.78
C GLU A 238 19.38 -9.06 25.89
N ASN A 239 18.97 -8.94 27.14
CA ASN A 239 19.59 -9.65 28.25
C ASN A 239 19.17 -11.12 28.37
N THR A 240 18.26 -11.60 27.52
CA THR A 240 17.81 -12.99 27.52
C THR A 240 18.86 -13.88 26.86
N PRO A 241 19.24 -15.01 27.49
CA PRO A 241 20.17 -15.96 26.90
C PRO A 241 19.72 -16.42 25.51
N SER A 242 20.68 -16.56 24.59
CA SER A 242 20.40 -16.92 23.21
C SER A 242 19.70 -18.28 23.04
N GLU A 243 19.99 -19.21 23.96
CA GLU A 243 19.37 -20.55 24.00
C GLU A 243 17.88 -20.45 24.32
N VAL A 244 17.50 -19.66 25.32
CA VAL A 244 16.10 -19.40 25.66
C VAL A 244 15.37 -18.74 24.51
N LEU A 245 15.98 -17.76 23.84
CA LEU A 245 15.39 -17.11 22.66
C LEU A 245 15.19 -18.10 21.50
N LYS A 246 16.12 -19.01 21.26
CA LYS A 246 15.99 -20.07 20.24
C LYS A 246 14.83 -21.01 20.55
N ASP A 247 14.67 -21.40 21.81
CA ASP A 247 13.59 -22.27 22.26
C ASP A 247 12.23 -21.59 22.13
N ILE A 248 12.11 -20.32 22.55
CA ILE A 248 10.88 -19.54 22.36
C ILE A 248 10.57 -19.40 20.88
N ARG A 249 11.57 -19.16 20.02
CA ARG A 249 11.40 -19.10 18.58
C ARG A 249 10.88 -20.43 18.01
N SER A 250 11.45 -21.56 18.46
CA SER A 250 10.99 -22.89 18.05
C SER A 250 9.52 -23.12 18.43
N ALA A 251 9.14 -22.77 19.67
CA ALA A 251 7.76 -22.85 20.12
C ALA A 251 6.82 -21.98 19.26
N VAL A 252 7.22 -20.73 18.95
CA VAL A 252 6.45 -19.84 18.06
C VAL A 252 6.30 -20.44 16.66
N GLN A 253 7.36 -20.97 16.08
CA GLN A 253 7.32 -21.56 14.75
C GLN A 253 6.37 -22.77 14.69
N LYS A 254 6.38 -23.65 15.70
CA LYS A 254 5.43 -24.77 15.84
C LYS A 254 3.99 -24.29 15.96
N ILE A 255 3.75 -23.21 16.73
CA ILE A 255 2.42 -22.60 16.82
C ILE A 255 1.97 -22.05 15.46
N TYR A 256 2.85 -21.33 14.81
CA TYR A 256 2.57 -20.73 13.51
C TYR A 256 2.27 -21.79 12.44
N GLU A 257 3.04 -22.87 12.38
CA GLU A 257 2.77 -24.02 11.50
C GLU A 257 1.40 -24.63 11.77
N LYS A 258 1.06 -24.88 13.03
CA LYS A 258 -0.30 -25.38 13.40
C LYS A 258 -1.42 -24.44 12.94
N ILE A 259 -1.22 -23.12 13.01
CA ILE A 259 -2.20 -22.14 12.53
C ILE A 259 -2.32 -22.24 11.01
N LEU A 260 -1.20 -22.32 10.27
CA LEU A 260 -1.21 -22.43 8.81
C LEU A 260 -1.82 -23.73 8.28
N GLU A 261 -1.86 -24.78 9.10
CA GLU A 261 -2.48 -26.06 8.80
C GLU A 261 -3.94 -26.16 9.29
N SER A 262 -4.46 -25.12 9.93
CA SER A 262 -5.82 -25.12 10.48
C SER A 262 -6.88 -24.80 9.42
N ASP A 263 -8.09 -25.30 9.63
CA ASP A 263 -9.24 -25.02 8.77
C ASP A 263 -9.51 -23.50 8.68
N GLU A 264 -9.32 -22.78 9.79
CA GLU A 264 -9.54 -21.34 9.82
C GLU A 264 -8.55 -20.56 8.94
N TRP A 265 -7.31 -21.05 8.78
CA TRP A 265 -6.36 -20.48 7.84
C TRP A 265 -6.77 -20.73 6.39
N PHE A 266 -7.22 -21.95 6.08
CA PHE A 266 -7.77 -22.28 4.77
C PHE A 266 -8.99 -21.43 4.44
N ASP A 267 -9.85 -21.20 5.43
CA ASP A 267 -11.00 -20.32 5.34
C ASP A 267 -10.63 -18.90 4.90
N VAL A 268 -9.62 -18.31 5.52
CA VAL A 268 -9.13 -16.95 5.14
C VAL A 268 -8.56 -16.94 3.74
N THR A 269 -7.76 -17.96 3.39
CA THR A 269 -7.17 -18.07 2.05
C THR A 269 -8.27 -18.18 1.00
N TYR A 270 -9.29 -18.99 1.25
CA TYR A 270 -10.46 -19.12 0.38
C TYR A 270 -11.21 -17.79 0.23
N LEU A 271 -11.44 -17.05 1.32
CA LEU A 271 -12.08 -15.73 1.26
C LEU A 271 -11.26 -14.72 0.45
N GLU A 272 -9.93 -14.77 0.55
CA GLU A 272 -9.04 -13.89 -0.23
C GLU A 272 -9.11 -14.24 -1.73
N ASP A 273 -9.05 -15.50 -2.09
CA ASP A 273 -9.13 -15.97 -3.47
C ASP A 273 -10.49 -15.62 -4.12
N GLU A 274 -11.60 -15.82 -3.40
CA GLU A 274 -12.92 -15.43 -3.88
C GLU A 274 -13.06 -13.92 -4.06
N ALA A 275 -12.52 -13.13 -3.12
CA ALA A 275 -12.52 -11.68 -3.23
C ALA A 275 -11.70 -11.19 -4.42
N ASP A 276 -10.55 -11.78 -4.69
CA ASP A 276 -9.70 -11.43 -5.82
C ASP A 276 -10.35 -11.82 -7.15
N ALA A 277 -10.99 -12.99 -7.22
CA ALA A 277 -11.76 -13.41 -8.39
C ALA A 277 -12.93 -12.46 -8.68
N TYR A 278 -13.68 -12.06 -7.65
CA TYR A 278 -14.77 -11.10 -7.78
C TYR A 278 -14.28 -9.74 -8.29
N ASN A 279 -13.23 -9.19 -7.67
CA ASN A 279 -12.64 -7.90 -8.06
C ASN A 279 -12.10 -7.93 -9.49
N THR A 280 -11.51 -9.05 -9.90
CA THR A 280 -11.00 -9.24 -11.26
C THR A 280 -12.15 -9.21 -12.28
N ARG A 281 -13.23 -9.96 -12.04
CA ARG A 281 -14.43 -9.93 -12.91
C ARG A 281 -15.04 -8.53 -13.01
N GLU A 282 -15.24 -7.87 -11.88
CA GLU A 282 -15.80 -6.50 -11.86
C GLU A 282 -14.93 -5.51 -12.64
N LYS A 283 -13.60 -5.66 -12.54
CA LYS A 283 -12.66 -4.84 -13.31
C LYS A 283 -12.74 -5.14 -14.81
N GLU A 284 -12.78 -6.42 -15.18
CA GLU A 284 -12.92 -6.84 -16.58
C GLU A 284 -14.23 -6.35 -17.20
N ASP A 285 -15.34 -6.46 -16.47
CA ASP A 285 -16.64 -5.97 -16.92
C ASP A 285 -16.65 -4.45 -17.14
N LYS A 286 -16.05 -3.69 -16.19
CA LYS A 286 -15.90 -2.24 -16.33
C LYS A 286 -15.00 -1.86 -17.51
N ASP A 287 -13.89 -2.58 -17.70
CA ASP A 287 -12.97 -2.33 -18.81
C ASP A 287 -13.60 -2.70 -20.15
N TYR A 288 -14.36 -3.80 -20.20
CA TYR A 288 -15.15 -4.19 -21.37
C TYR A 288 -16.17 -3.11 -21.74
N ALA A 289 -16.99 -2.67 -20.79
CA ALA A 289 -17.98 -1.63 -21.01
C ALA A 289 -17.36 -0.32 -21.54
N LYS A 290 -16.20 0.08 -20.96
CA LYS A 290 -15.44 1.25 -21.45
C LYS A 290 -14.97 1.06 -22.89
N ARG A 291 -14.41 -0.12 -23.21
CA ARG A 291 -13.93 -0.42 -24.57
C ARG A 291 -15.07 -0.38 -25.59
N ILE A 292 -16.20 -0.99 -25.28
CA ILE A 292 -17.39 -0.96 -26.15
C ILE A 292 -17.89 0.48 -26.34
N ALA A 293 -17.93 1.28 -25.28
CA ALA A 293 -18.33 2.69 -25.38
C ALA A 293 -17.38 3.51 -26.28
N LEU A 294 -16.07 3.23 -26.26
CA LEU A 294 -15.09 3.86 -27.14
C LEU A 294 -15.29 3.42 -28.59
N VAL A 295 -15.45 2.13 -28.85
CA VAL A 295 -15.72 1.59 -30.20
C VAL A 295 -16.99 2.18 -30.77
N ASN A 296 -18.06 2.29 -29.96
CA ASN A 296 -19.33 2.87 -30.42
C ASN A 296 -19.26 4.37 -30.80
N LYS A 297 -18.27 5.09 -30.26
CA LYS A 297 -18.00 6.51 -30.56
C LYS A 297 -16.97 6.71 -31.67
N ALA A 298 -16.22 5.68 -32.01
CA ALA A 298 -15.16 5.77 -33.01
C ALA A 298 -15.78 5.99 -34.40
N LYS A 299 -15.10 6.78 -35.22
CA LYS A 299 -15.44 6.91 -36.64
C LYS A 299 -15.03 5.65 -37.39
N ILE A 300 -15.71 5.44 -38.54
CA ILE A 300 -15.49 4.26 -39.38
C ILE A 300 -15.20 4.66 -40.81
N ALA A 301 -14.57 3.77 -41.55
CA ALA A 301 -14.37 3.85 -42.98
C ALA A 301 -14.49 2.46 -43.60
N THR A 302 -14.80 2.39 -44.87
CA THR A 302 -14.79 1.15 -45.65
C THR A 302 -13.79 1.27 -46.79
N TYR A 303 -12.94 0.24 -46.94
CA TYR A 303 -11.92 0.21 -47.96
C TYR A 303 -11.71 -1.22 -48.49
N LYS A 304 -11.95 -1.45 -49.80
CA LYS A 304 -11.75 -2.76 -50.46
C LYS A 304 -12.35 -3.93 -49.67
N GLY A 305 -13.54 -3.75 -49.11
CA GLY A 305 -14.22 -4.77 -48.27
C GLY A 305 -13.75 -4.89 -46.85
N LEU A 306 -12.83 -4.04 -46.40
CA LEU A 306 -12.46 -3.92 -44.99
C LEU A 306 -13.35 -2.91 -44.29
N HIS A 307 -13.81 -3.24 -43.11
CA HIS A 307 -14.41 -2.30 -42.19
C HIS A 307 -13.32 -1.79 -41.21
N LEU A 308 -13.01 -0.52 -41.33
CA LEU A 308 -11.92 0.13 -40.57
C LEU A 308 -12.50 0.98 -39.44
N VAL A 309 -11.89 0.93 -38.29
CA VAL A 309 -12.27 1.75 -37.14
C VAL A 309 -11.16 2.76 -36.87
N GLU A 310 -11.54 4.02 -36.64
CA GLU A 310 -10.59 5.06 -36.26
C GLU A 310 -9.83 4.67 -35.00
N PRO A 311 -8.49 4.67 -35.01
CA PRO A 311 -7.69 4.38 -33.85
C PRO A 311 -8.04 5.27 -32.66
N GLN A 312 -8.07 4.70 -31.46
CA GLN A 312 -8.27 5.45 -30.21
C GLN A 312 -7.04 5.38 -29.30
N LYS A 313 -6.04 4.59 -29.70
CA LYS A 313 -4.78 4.36 -29.00
C LYS A 313 -3.76 3.75 -29.94
N GLU A 314 -2.51 3.64 -29.50
CA GLU A 314 -1.36 3.15 -30.28
C GLU A 314 -1.55 1.77 -30.88
N GLN A 315 -2.09 0.80 -30.12
CA GLN A 315 -2.40 -0.54 -30.63
C GLN A 315 -3.47 -0.50 -31.74
N GLY A 316 -4.36 0.49 -31.72
CA GLY A 316 -5.31 0.72 -32.79
C GLY A 316 -4.65 1.23 -34.07
N VAL A 317 -3.61 2.07 -33.95
CA VAL A 317 -2.80 2.55 -35.08
C VAL A 317 -2.08 1.39 -35.74
N PHE A 318 -1.44 0.52 -34.93
CA PHE A 318 -0.78 -0.68 -35.42
C PHE A 318 -1.77 -1.63 -36.12
N SER A 319 -2.94 -1.88 -35.52
CA SER A 319 -3.99 -2.72 -36.13
C SER A 319 -4.44 -2.18 -37.46
N LEU A 320 -4.70 -0.87 -37.56
CA LEU A 320 -5.10 -0.21 -38.83
C LEU A 320 -3.98 -0.32 -39.87
N TYR A 321 -2.73 -0.05 -39.48
CA TYR A 321 -1.60 -0.22 -40.39
C TYR A 321 -1.55 -1.64 -40.95
N MET A 322 -1.64 -2.68 -40.12
CA MET A 322 -1.58 -4.09 -40.56
C MET A 322 -2.70 -4.43 -41.53
N GLN A 323 -3.92 -3.97 -41.29
CA GLN A 323 -5.07 -4.19 -42.18
C GLN A 323 -4.85 -3.54 -43.55
N ILE A 324 -4.32 -2.32 -43.58
CA ILE A 324 -4.04 -1.59 -44.82
C ILE A 324 -2.85 -2.17 -45.56
N ALA A 325 -1.74 -2.43 -44.87
CA ALA A 325 -0.52 -3.00 -45.46
C ALA A 325 -0.77 -4.37 -46.11
N GLN A 326 -1.70 -5.16 -45.56
CA GLN A 326 -2.11 -6.43 -46.19
C GLN A 326 -2.86 -6.24 -47.52
N LYS A 327 -3.62 -5.17 -47.67
CA LYS A 327 -4.36 -4.87 -48.88
C LYS A 327 -3.57 -4.05 -49.91
N GLU A 328 -2.63 -3.25 -49.45
CA GLU A 328 -1.74 -2.39 -50.23
C GLU A 328 -0.26 -2.66 -49.83
N PRO A 329 0.36 -3.76 -50.28
CA PRO A 329 1.70 -4.18 -49.88
C PRO A 329 2.80 -3.15 -50.21
N ASP A 330 2.58 -2.33 -51.23
CA ASP A 330 3.56 -1.34 -51.71
C ASP A 330 3.32 0.06 -51.12
N LEU A 331 2.32 0.23 -50.24
CA LEU A 331 1.97 1.52 -49.68
C LEU A 331 3.06 2.06 -48.74
N PHE A 332 3.70 1.17 -47.99
CA PHE A 332 4.79 1.53 -47.09
C PHE A 332 6.10 0.94 -47.61
N PRO A 333 7.27 1.62 -47.41
CA PRO A 333 8.53 1.21 -47.97
C PRO A 333 9.22 0.07 -47.24
N PHE A 334 8.54 -0.59 -46.30
CA PHE A 334 9.11 -1.66 -45.45
C PHE A 334 8.07 -2.71 -45.07
N THR A 335 8.59 -3.88 -44.69
CA THR A 335 7.80 -5.00 -44.16
C THR A 335 8.16 -5.28 -42.71
N ILE A 336 7.16 -5.53 -41.86
CA ILE A 336 7.34 -5.90 -40.47
C ILE A 336 7.92 -7.32 -40.37
N ILE A 337 8.98 -7.47 -39.57
CA ILE A 337 9.65 -8.74 -39.28
C ILE A 337 9.34 -9.22 -37.88
N ASP A 338 9.31 -8.28 -36.89
CA ASP A 338 9.07 -8.59 -35.48
C ASP A 338 8.44 -7.40 -34.78
N PHE A 339 7.69 -7.66 -33.69
CA PHE A 339 7.11 -6.61 -32.85
C PHE A 339 7.13 -7.02 -31.38
N ASP A 340 7.30 -6.03 -30.50
CA ASP A 340 7.26 -6.19 -29.04
C ASP A 340 6.14 -5.31 -28.44
N THR A 341 5.53 -5.78 -27.37
CA THR A 341 4.45 -5.07 -26.66
C THR A 341 4.83 -4.62 -25.26
N HIS A 342 6.07 -4.83 -24.82
CA HIS A 342 6.46 -4.62 -23.41
C HIS A 342 6.69 -3.15 -23.01
N SER A 343 7.13 -2.30 -23.94
CA SER A 343 7.49 -0.91 -23.62
C SER A 343 7.00 0.10 -24.66
N GLY A 344 5.87 -0.17 -25.26
CA GLY A 344 5.38 0.45 -26.48
C GLY A 344 5.40 -0.57 -27.63
N ILE A 345 4.92 -0.18 -28.81
CA ILE A 345 5.02 -1.08 -29.97
C ILE A 345 6.28 -0.71 -30.73
N ASP A 346 7.40 -1.28 -30.33
CA ASP A 346 8.65 -1.23 -31.06
C ASP A 346 8.66 -2.33 -32.11
N VAL A 347 8.74 -1.94 -33.35
CA VAL A 347 8.63 -2.84 -34.50
C VAL A 347 9.96 -2.88 -35.25
N ILE A 348 10.47 -4.08 -35.48
CA ILE A 348 11.61 -4.31 -36.36
C ILE A 348 11.09 -4.55 -37.79
N VAL A 349 11.59 -3.77 -38.72
CA VAL A 349 11.21 -3.86 -40.12
C VAL A 349 12.41 -4.05 -41.02
N LYS A 350 12.14 -4.52 -42.23
CA LYS A 350 13.08 -4.61 -43.34
C LYS A 350 12.54 -3.80 -44.52
N GLU A 351 13.42 -3.12 -45.28
CA GLU A 351 13.01 -2.48 -46.53
C GLU A 351 12.41 -3.47 -47.53
N ASN A 352 11.43 -3.00 -48.32
CA ASN A 352 10.74 -3.80 -49.35
C ASN A 352 11.66 -4.03 -50.57
N ASN A 353 12.86 -4.60 -50.32
CA ASN A 353 13.80 -4.99 -51.33
C ASN A 353 14.04 -6.50 -51.21
N PRO A 354 13.52 -7.35 -52.12
CA PRO A 354 13.68 -8.79 -52.07
C PRO A 354 15.14 -9.28 -52.15
N SER A 355 16.02 -8.45 -52.73
CA SER A 355 17.44 -8.79 -52.91
C SER A 355 18.27 -8.58 -51.64
N LEU A 356 17.74 -7.93 -50.62
CA LEU A 356 18.45 -7.69 -49.35
C LEU A 356 18.24 -8.86 -48.38
N PRO A 357 19.32 -9.48 -47.84
CA PRO A 357 19.17 -10.51 -46.83
C PRO A 357 18.65 -9.97 -45.48
N LEU A 358 18.14 -10.88 -44.67
CA LEU A 358 17.86 -10.58 -43.24
C LEU A 358 19.17 -10.48 -42.48
N SER A 359 19.78 -9.31 -42.46
CA SER A 359 21.00 -9.01 -41.72
C SER A 359 20.79 -7.75 -40.87
N ARG A 360 21.64 -7.56 -39.88
CA ARG A 360 21.56 -6.40 -38.97
C ARG A 360 21.54 -5.06 -39.72
N ASP A 361 22.27 -4.97 -40.80
CA ASP A 361 22.42 -3.74 -41.59
C ASP A 361 21.16 -3.35 -42.39
N ASN A 362 20.26 -4.31 -42.58
CA ASN A 362 19.01 -4.16 -43.34
C ASN A 362 17.75 -4.11 -42.43
N LEU A 363 17.94 -4.16 -41.12
CA LEU A 363 16.88 -4.10 -40.14
C LEU A 363 16.93 -2.75 -39.41
N PHE A 364 15.78 -2.16 -39.20
CA PHE A 364 15.66 -0.89 -38.49
C PHE A 364 14.36 -0.84 -37.70
N TYR A 365 14.26 0.15 -36.79
CA TYR A 365 13.08 0.34 -35.96
C TYR A 365 12.06 1.26 -36.62
N VAL A 366 10.80 0.93 -36.44
CA VAL A 366 9.65 1.80 -36.70
C VAL A 366 8.85 1.92 -35.41
N GLU A 367 8.59 3.15 -35.00
CA GLU A 367 7.82 3.44 -33.82
C GLU A 367 6.36 3.76 -34.18
N PHE A 368 5.42 3.21 -33.41
CA PHE A 368 4.00 3.50 -33.53
C PHE A 368 3.54 4.46 -32.44
N LYS A 369 2.77 5.50 -32.77
CA LYS A 369 2.18 6.44 -31.83
C LYS A 369 0.72 6.72 -32.18
N PHE A 370 -0.11 6.87 -31.15
CA PHE A 370 -1.46 7.40 -31.38
C PHE A 370 -1.38 8.89 -31.78
N LEU A 371 -0.57 9.65 -31.05
CA LEU A 371 -0.41 11.08 -31.27
C LEU A 371 1.08 11.44 -31.12
N LEU A 372 1.63 12.13 -32.10
CA LEU A 372 3.00 12.63 -32.00
C LEU A 372 3.00 14.02 -31.34
N GLU A 373 3.74 14.14 -30.24
CA GLU A 373 3.84 15.35 -29.40
C GLU A 373 5.31 15.77 -29.21
N ARG A 374 5.57 16.91 -28.54
CA ARG A 374 6.92 17.48 -28.33
C ARG A 374 7.90 16.58 -27.58
N ASN A 375 7.39 15.74 -26.69
CA ASN A 375 8.22 14.82 -25.92
C ASN A 375 8.08 13.41 -26.47
N PHE A 376 9.13 12.97 -27.15
CA PHE A 376 9.18 11.61 -27.68
C PHE A 376 9.79 10.68 -26.65
N ASN A 377 9.08 9.61 -26.29
CA ASN A 377 9.44 8.72 -25.18
C ASN A 377 10.46 7.62 -25.53
N HIS A 378 11.02 7.63 -26.74
CA HIS A 378 12.07 6.72 -27.18
C HIS A 378 13.25 7.52 -27.72
N SER A 379 14.41 6.87 -27.94
CA SER A 379 15.56 7.49 -28.59
C SER A 379 15.35 7.53 -30.10
N PHE A 380 15.82 8.57 -30.76
CA PHE A 380 15.88 8.66 -32.22
C PHE A 380 16.95 7.74 -32.82
N THR A 381 17.82 7.15 -32.02
CA THR A 381 18.84 6.23 -32.46
C THR A 381 18.21 4.96 -33.03
N HIS A 382 18.63 4.53 -34.19
CA HIS A 382 18.08 3.36 -34.94
C HIS A 382 16.65 3.50 -35.46
N LEU A 383 15.98 4.63 -35.19
CA LEU A 383 14.65 4.89 -35.69
C LEU A 383 14.70 5.43 -37.13
N LYS A 384 14.04 4.74 -38.06
CA LYS A 384 13.99 5.16 -39.47
C LYS A 384 12.67 5.80 -39.83
N ASN A 385 11.58 5.27 -39.28
CA ASN A 385 10.23 5.79 -39.53
C ASN A 385 9.40 5.86 -38.24
N ILE A 386 8.44 6.75 -38.24
CA ILE A 386 7.36 6.83 -37.24
C ILE A 386 6.04 6.67 -37.94
N ILE A 387 5.14 5.85 -37.41
CA ILE A 387 3.76 5.75 -37.84
C ILE A 387 2.88 6.28 -36.72
N CYS A 388 2.11 7.34 -36.99
CA CYS A 388 1.17 7.85 -36.00
C CYS A 388 -0.22 8.06 -36.60
N TRP A 389 -1.25 8.11 -35.74
CA TRP A 389 -2.60 8.45 -36.18
C TRP A 389 -2.70 9.92 -36.55
N ASP A 390 -2.26 10.79 -35.64
CA ASP A 390 -2.32 12.25 -35.83
C ASP A 390 -1.10 12.92 -35.20
N ILE A 391 -0.90 14.22 -35.48
CA ILE A 391 0.24 15.00 -34.99
C ILE A 391 -0.25 16.33 -34.40
N LYS A 392 0.25 16.71 -33.24
CA LYS A 392 -0.06 17.99 -32.57
C LYS A 392 0.97 19.09 -32.84
N LEU A 393 2.01 18.80 -33.58
CA LEU A 393 3.10 19.72 -33.84
C LEU A 393 2.87 20.49 -35.13
N SER A 394 3.29 21.75 -35.12
CA SER A 394 3.29 22.61 -36.30
C SER A 394 4.60 22.47 -37.09
N ASN A 395 4.57 22.90 -38.37
CA ASN A 395 5.77 22.92 -39.18
C ASN A 395 6.89 23.80 -38.53
N ASN A 396 8.12 23.31 -38.56
CA ASN A 396 9.30 23.89 -37.91
C ASN A 396 9.31 23.82 -36.36
N GLU A 397 8.40 23.06 -35.75
CA GLU A 397 8.40 22.86 -34.32
C GLU A 397 9.43 21.80 -33.88
N GLU A 398 10.03 22.00 -32.71
CA GLU A 398 11.07 21.13 -32.18
C GLU A 398 10.45 19.99 -31.36
N ILE A 399 10.98 18.79 -31.54
CA ILE A 399 10.68 17.60 -30.76
C ILE A 399 11.95 17.07 -30.11
N SER A 400 11.88 16.61 -28.86
CA SER A 400 13.00 16.01 -28.15
C SER A 400 12.71 14.59 -27.73
N ASP A 401 13.74 13.73 -27.78
CA ASP A 401 13.69 12.35 -27.34
C ASP A 401 14.09 12.17 -25.86
N VAL A 402 14.08 10.94 -25.36
CA VAL A 402 14.47 10.60 -23.97
C VAL A 402 15.94 10.93 -23.68
N SER A 403 16.81 10.96 -24.69
CA SER A 403 18.23 11.35 -24.57
C SER A 403 18.46 12.85 -24.66
N LYS A 404 17.36 13.64 -24.80
CA LYS A 404 17.38 15.09 -25.06
C LYS A 404 17.95 15.48 -26.42
N ALA A 405 18.05 14.53 -27.34
CA ALA A 405 18.33 14.83 -28.74
C ALA A 405 17.13 15.55 -29.34
N LYS A 406 17.41 16.58 -30.15
CA LYS A 406 16.40 17.46 -30.72
C LYS A 406 16.33 17.31 -32.22
N ARG A 407 15.12 17.27 -32.76
CA ARG A 407 14.83 17.29 -34.18
C ARG A 407 13.74 18.28 -34.48
N VAL A 408 13.70 18.75 -35.71
CA VAL A 408 12.70 19.74 -36.16
C VAL A 408 11.72 19.06 -37.12
N LEU A 409 10.43 19.20 -36.87
CA LEU A 409 9.40 18.71 -37.77
C LEU A 409 9.38 19.55 -39.04
N LYS A 410 9.45 18.91 -40.21
CA LYS A 410 9.22 19.47 -41.52
C LYS A 410 7.99 18.89 -42.15
N ILE A 411 7.05 19.74 -42.55
CA ILE A 411 5.83 19.37 -43.25
C ILE A 411 5.94 19.91 -44.67
N ILE A 412 5.91 19.02 -45.63
CA ILE A 412 6.02 19.34 -47.06
C ILE A 412 4.63 19.03 -47.71
N PRO A 413 3.89 20.03 -48.12
CA PRO A 413 2.59 19.82 -48.77
C PRO A 413 2.76 19.15 -50.15
N PRO A 414 1.74 18.49 -50.69
CA PRO A 414 1.76 17.90 -52.03
C PRO A 414 1.99 18.96 -53.10
N GLU A 415 2.82 18.64 -54.08
CA GLU A 415 3.06 19.52 -55.25
C GLU A 415 2.13 19.21 -56.41
N THR A 416 1.59 18.00 -56.50
CA THR A 416 0.63 17.53 -57.53
C THR A 416 -0.52 16.76 -56.89
N GLU A 417 -1.58 16.51 -57.64
CA GLU A 417 -2.77 15.70 -57.18
C GLU A 417 -2.42 14.23 -56.88
N GLU A 418 -1.31 13.72 -57.40
CA GLU A 418 -0.83 12.35 -57.16
C GLU A 418 0.12 12.23 -55.97
N ASP A 419 0.59 13.36 -55.45
CA ASP A 419 1.49 13.43 -54.29
C ASP A 419 0.70 13.44 -52.96
N TYR A 420 1.40 13.48 -51.86
CA TYR A 420 0.83 13.51 -50.49
C TYR A 420 1.66 14.36 -49.55
N THR A 421 1.05 14.81 -48.47
CA THR A 421 1.73 15.58 -47.44
C THR A 421 2.79 14.72 -46.75
N ARG A 422 4.06 15.10 -46.80
CA ARG A 422 5.18 14.40 -46.22
C ARG A 422 5.59 15.07 -44.91
N TYR A 423 5.91 14.23 -43.97
CA TYR A 423 6.37 14.65 -42.63
C TYR A 423 7.72 14.04 -42.33
N PHE A 424 8.67 14.85 -41.85
CA PHE A 424 10.02 14.42 -41.52
C PHE A 424 10.47 15.06 -40.21
N LEU A 425 11.21 14.30 -39.36
CA LEU A 425 12.06 14.89 -38.34
C LEU A 425 13.45 15.07 -38.91
N ASP A 426 13.86 16.30 -39.03
CA ASP A 426 15.15 16.71 -39.60
C ASP A 426 16.13 17.05 -38.48
N ASP A 427 17.37 16.54 -38.57
CA ASP A 427 18.47 16.93 -37.71
C ASP A 427 19.45 17.77 -38.51
N ALA A 428 19.67 19.00 -38.05
CA ALA A 428 20.62 19.92 -38.71
C ALA A 428 22.09 19.45 -38.66
N ARG A 429 22.41 18.40 -37.85
CA ARG A 429 23.78 17.91 -37.63
C ARG A 429 24.14 16.70 -38.47
N ASP A 430 23.20 15.74 -38.57
CA ASP A 430 23.51 14.40 -39.11
C ASP A 430 23.00 14.17 -40.52
N GLY A 431 22.13 15.03 -41.04
CA GLY A 431 21.49 14.86 -42.36
C GLY A 431 20.55 13.65 -42.45
N ILE A 432 20.36 12.90 -41.35
CA ILE A 432 19.48 11.71 -41.28
C ILE A 432 18.07 12.19 -40.98
N LYS A 433 17.14 11.91 -41.90
CA LYS A 433 15.73 12.24 -41.75
C LYS A 433 14.95 11.01 -41.29
N ILE A 434 14.08 11.20 -40.30
CA ILE A 434 13.09 10.18 -39.90
C ILE A 434 11.77 10.57 -40.56
N GLU A 435 11.29 9.71 -41.48
CA GLU A 435 10.01 9.94 -42.13
C GLU A 435 8.85 9.53 -41.21
N ILE A 436 7.78 10.34 -41.22
CA ILE A 436 6.58 10.11 -40.40
C ILE A 436 5.38 9.87 -41.31
N PHE A 437 4.75 8.72 -41.14
CA PHE A 437 3.46 8.44 -41.77
C PHE A 437 2.33 8.82 -40.82
N VAL A 438 1.69 9.97 -41.06
CA VAL A 438 0.50 10.40 -40.31
C VAL A 438 -0.70 9.74 -40.95
N LEU A 439 -1.14 8.57 -40.44
CA LEU A 439 -2.12 7.69 -41.12
C LEU A 439 -3.42 8.40 -41.46
N LYS A 440 -3.91 9.28 -40.60
CA LYS A 440 -5.14 10.05 -40.84
C LYS A 440 -5.09 10.85 -42.14
N THR A 441 -4.00 11.54 -42.40
CA THR A 441 -3.75 12.34 -43.61
C THR A 441 -3.33 11.44 -44.76
N TYR A 442 -2.37 10.54 -44.51
CA TYR A 442 -1.78 9.69 -45.53
C TYR A 442 -2.81 8.77 -46.23
N LEU A 443 -3.67 8.08 -45.41
CA LEU A 443 -4.71 7.21 -45.96
C LEU A 443 -5.79 7.98 -46.72
N LYS A 444 -6.09 9.19 -46.29
CA LYS A 444 -7.05 10.06 -47.00
C LYS A 444 -6.50 10.51 -48.34
N GLU A 445 -5.28 10.99 -48.41
CA GLU A 445 -4.64 11.53 -49.61
C GLU A 445 -4.28 10.42 -50.62
N LYS A 446 -3.71 9.30 -50.14
CA LYS A 446 -3.26 8.19 -51.02
C LYS A 446 -4.37 7.22 -51.43
N LEU A 447 -5.31 6.93 -50.54
CA LEU A 447 -6.30 5.87 -50.75
C LEU A 447 -7.75 6.36 -50.73
N GLY A 448 -7.98 7.66 -50.49
CA GLY A 448 -9.34 8.24 -50.37
C GLY A 448 -10.10 7.75 -49.14
N ILE A 449 -9.39 7.21 -48.12
CA ILE A 449 -10.01 6.69 -46.89
C ILE A 449 -10.30 7.86 -45.97
N ASP A 450 -11.58 8.17 -45.76
CA ASP A 450 -12.00 9.19 -44.80
C ASP A 450 -12.88 8.56 -43.72
N PHE A 451 -12.55 8.83 -42.47
CA PHE A 451 -13.27 8.28 -41.32
C PHE A 451 -14.43 9.20 -40.94
N THR A 452 -15.65 8.69 -41.03
CA THR A 452 -16.88 9.41 -40.74
C THR A 452 -17.56 8.88 -39.48
N PRO A 453 -18.35 9.73 -38.79
CA PRO A 453 -19.14 9.25 -37.66
C PRO A 453 -20.06 8.11 -38.09
N ARG A 454 -20.16 7.10 -37.21
CA ARG A 454 -21.05 5.95 -37.43
C ARG A 454 -22.51 6.38 -37.41
N THR A 455 -23.30 5.88 -38.33
CA THR A 455 -24.74 6.04 -38.33
C THR A 455 -25.45 4.77 -37.81
N ILE A 456 -26.72 4.89 -37.43
CA ILE A 456 -27.51 3.76 -36.90
C ILE A 456 -27.63 2.61 -37.91
N ASN A 457 -27.47 2.89 -39.20
CA ASN A 457 -27.60 1.92 -40.29
C ASN A 457 -26.28 1.28 -40.71
N ASP A 458 -25.14 1.67 -40.11
CA ASP A 458 -23.84 1.09 -40.41
C ASP A 458 -23.74 -0.30 -39.76
N CYS A 459 -23.87 -1.34 -40.58
CA CYS A 459 -23.58 -2.71 -40.18
C CYS A 459 -22.06 -2.95 -40.23
N PHE A 460 -21.49 -3.42 -39.13
CA PHE A 460 -20.13 -3.91 -39.07
C PHE A 460 -20.11 -5.39 -39.40
#